data_b2bc437c83b59b090b888fde72491269
#
_entry.id   b2bc437c83b59b090b888fde72491269
#
_cell.length_a   1.000
_cell.length_b   1.000
_cell.length_c   1.000
_cell.angle_alpha   90.00
_cell.angle_beta   90.00
_cell.angle_gamma   90.00
#
_symmetry.space_group_name_H-M   'P 1'
#
loop_
_entity.id
_entity.type
_entity.pdbx_description
1 polymer ?
#
loop_
_entity_poly.entity_id
_entity_poly.type
_entity_poly.pdbx_seq_one_letter_code
_entity_poly.pdbx_strand_id
1 'polypeptide(L)'
;MARDKSRLPFEVTRDRDEDEEKVAQKREPAGGKKRVEVFVNPEKAVLVLAAIKKMNLEATLYDSRGYGKERQMITGGGRGTGRIELPSTRHTVMTIVDSHRLKDVITAIKATTSKERPGGVIAVSPIEDLVNM
;
A
#
# COMPACT_ATOMS: atom_id res chain seq x y z
N MET A 1 -20.72 -7.88 -49.14
CA MET A 1 -19.97 -8.87 -48.62
C MET A 1 -18.52 -8.56 -48.59
N ALA A 2 -17.94 -8.15 -49.61
CA ALA A 2 -16.52 -7.75 -49.52
C ALA A 2 -16.38 -6.66 -48.50
N ARG A 3 -17.39 -5.80 -48.40
CA ARG A 3 -17.37 -4.77 -47.42
C ARG A 3 -17.33 -5.36 -46.01
N ASP A 4 -18.10 -6.39 -45.80
CA ASP A 4 -18.11 -7.02 -44.50
C ASP A 4 -16.78 -7.61 -44.19
N LYS A 5 -16.11 -8.17 -45.17
CA LYS A 5 -14.83 -8.76 -44.95
C LYS A 5 -13.81 -7.71 -44.55
N SER A 6 -13.87 -6.56 -45.15
CA SER A 6 -12.92 -5.53 -44.79
C SER A 6 -13.18 -4.99 -43.40
N ARG A 7 -14.44 -4.96 -43.00
CA ARG A 7 -14.75 -4.51 -41.66
C ARG A 7 -14.43 -5.56 -40.60
N LEU A 8 -14.59 -6.84 -40.95
CA LEU A 8 -14.38 -7.89 -39.98
C LEU A 8 -13.02 -7.83 -39.33
N PRO A 9 -11.93 -7.74 -40.07
CA PRO A 9 -10.63 -7.70 -39.41
C PRO A 9 -10.51 -6.52 -38.46
N PHE A 10 -11.09 -5.40 -38.86
CA PHE A 10 -11.00 -4.22 -38.03
C PHE A 10 -11.84 -4.40 -36.77
N GLU A 11 -13.02 -4.94 -36.90
CA GLU A 11 -13.86 -5.16 -35.74
C GLU A 11 -13.30 -6.23 -34.82
N VAL A 12 -12.70 -7.26 -35.41
CA VAL A 12 -12.09 -8.31 -34.60
C VAL A 12 -10.96 -7.74 -33.77
N THR A 13 -10.19 -6.83 -34.35
CA THR A 13 -9.11 -6.22 -33.60
C THR A 13 -9.66 -5.41 -32.44
N ARG A 14 -10.74 -4.69 -32.70
CA ARG A 14 -11.34 -3.88 -31.64
C ARG A 14 -11.90 -4.78 -30.53
N ASP A 15 -12.56 -5.85 -30.92
CA ASP A 15 -13.11 -6.76 -29.94
C ASP A 15 -12.00 -7.39 -29.10
N ARG A 16 -10.89 -7.69 -29.75
CA ARG A 16 -9.77 -8.28 -29.02
C ARG A 16 -9.23 -7.31 -28.01
N ASP A 17 -9.10 -6.05 -28.38
CA ASP A 17 -8.60 -5.06 -27.45
C ASP A 17 -9.55 -4.90 -26.27
N GLU A 18 -10.84 -4.90 -26.54
CA GLU A 18 -11.81 -4.80 -25.48
C GLU A 18 -11.78 -6.00 -24.56
N ASP A 19 -11.60 -7.17 -25.15
CA ASP A 19 -11.51 -8.38 -24.33
C ASP A 19 -10.26 -8.36 -23.49
N GLU A 20 -9.17 -7.89 -24.04
CA GLU A 20 -7.94 -7.82 -23.28
C GLU A 20 -8.07 -6.81 -22.16
N GLU A 21 -8.73 -5.70 -22.42
CA GLU A 21 -8.94 -4.72 -21.35
C GLU A 21 -9.85 -5.30 -20.28
N LYS A 22 -10.89 -5.99 -20.68
CA LYS A 22 -11.79 -6.58 -19.70
C LYS A 22 -11.09 -7.62 -18.87
N VAL A 23 -10.26 -8.44 -19.53
CA VAL A 23 -9.52 -9.46 -18.82
C VAL A 23 -8.54 -8.80 -17.86
N ALA A 24 -7.86 -7.74 -18.30
CA ALA A 24 -6.94 -7.05 -17.45
C ALA A 24 -7.64 -6.41 -16.26
N GLN A 25 -8.80 -5.80 -16.50
CA GLN A 25 -9.55 -5.19 -15.43
C GLN A 25 -10.09 -6.21 -14.44
N LYS A 26 -10.53 -7.34 -14.93
CA LYS A 26 -11.00 -8.40 -14.04
C LYS A 26 -9.83 -8.99 -13.28
N ARG A 27 -8.68 -9.10 -13.93
CA ARG A 27 -7.52 -9.67 -13.28
C ARG A 27 -7.05 -8.77 -12.15
N GLU A 28 -7.10 -7.46 -12.34
CA GLU A 28 -6.72 -6.54 -11.29
C GLU A 28 -7.55 -6.71 -10.02
N PRO A 29 -8.89 -6.65 -10.09
CA PRO A 29 -9.66 -6.81 -8.87
C PRO A 29 -9.70 -8.23 -8.38
N ALA A 30 -9.71 -9.20 -9.27
CA ALA A 30 -9.87 -10.58 -8.86
C ALA A 30 -8.56 -11.21 -8.42
N GLY A 31 -7.51 -10.98 -9.18
CA GLY A 31 -6.22 -11.53 -8.85
C GLY A 31 -5.22 -10.50 -8.44
N GLY A 32 -5.55 -9.24 -8.63
CA GLY A 32 -4.62 -8.17 -8.33
C GLY A 32 -4.47 -7.94 -6.85
N LYS A 33 -3.25 -7.90 -6.43
CA LYS A 33 -2.95 -7.67 -5.04
C LYS A 33 -2.05 -6.47 -4.92
N LYS A 34 -2.15 -5.81 -3.80
CA LYS A 34 -1.34 -4.63 -3.51
C LYS A 34 -0.60 -4.86 -2.21
N ARG A 35 0.61 -4.39 -2.19
CA ARG A 35 1.38 -4.38 -0.95
C ARG A 35 1.20 -3.03 -0.31
N VAL A 36 0.82 -3.03 0.93
CA VAL A 36 0.66 -1.80 1.70
C VAL A 36 1.72 -1.82 2.79
N GLU A 37 2.56 -0.80 2.79
CA GLU A 37 3.58 -0.68 3.81
C GLU A 37 3.32 0.60 4.57
N VAL A 38 3.33 0.53 5.88
CA VAL A 38 3.06 1.67 6.74
C VAL A 38 4.30 1.91 7.57
N PHE A 39 4.90 3.07 7.37
CA PHE A 39 6.11 3.44 8.09
C PHE A 39 5.70 4.37 9.22
N VAL A 40 5.78 3.89 10.43
CA VAL A 40 5.29 4.63 11.58
C VAL A 40 6.22 4.44 12.77
N ASN A 41 6.03 5.23 13.79
CA ASN A 41 6.79 5.02 15.01
C ASN A 41 6.24 3.77 15.71
N PRO A 42 7.00 3.22 16.66
CA PRO A 42 6.58 1.96 17.29
C PRO A 42 5.22 2.01 17.97
N GLU A 43 4.90 3.14 18.59
CA GLU A 43 3.63 3.24 19.26
C GLU A 43 2.46 3.14 18.32
N LYS A 44 2.56 3.82 17.19
CA LYS A 44 1.48 3.80 16.22
C LYS A 44 1.40 2.46 15.51
N ALA A 45 2.52 1.76 15.41
CA ALA A 45 2.52 0.46 14.73
C ALA A 45 1.54 -0.51 15.38
N VAL A 46 1.43 -0.45 16.70
CA VAL A 46 0.50 -1.32 17.41
C VAL A 46 -0.94 -1.02 17.00
N LEU A 47 -1.25 0.26 16.85
CA LEU A 47 -2.59 0.66 16.44
C LEU A 47 -2.88 0.23 15.01
N VAL A 48 -1.89 0.36 14.15
CA VAL A 48 -2.04 -0.04 12.76
C VAL A 48 -2.25 -1.55 12.67
N LEU A 49 -1.48 -2.32 13.44
CA LEU A 49 -1.65 -3.76 13.46
C LEU A 49 -3.05 -4.14 13.91
N ALA A 50 -3.54 -3.47 14.94
CA ALA A 50 -4.88 -3.75 15.45
C ALA A 50 -5.93 -3.45 14.39
N ALA A 51 -5.75 -2.36 13.66
CA ALA A 51 -6.70 -2.01 12.61
C ALA A 51 -6.70 -3.04 11.49
N ILE A 52 -5.54 -3.51 11.09
CA ILE A 52 -5.44 -4.51 10.05
C ILE A 52 -6.04 -5.83 10.51
N LYS A 53 -5.77 -6.18 11.76
CA LYS A 53 -6.31 -7.41 12.30
C LYS A 53 -7.83 -7.39 12.34
N LYS A 54 -8.41 -6.25 12.65
CA LYS A 54 -9.86 -6.14 12.67
C LYS A 54 -10.47 -6.37 11.29
N MET A 55 -9.72 -6.18 10.26
CA MET A 55 -10.20 -6.42 8.91
C MET A 55 -9.94 -7.85 8.46
N ASN A 56 -9.49 -8.69 9.38
CA ASN A 56 -9.22 -10.08 9.08
C ASN A 56 -8.10 -10.24 8.06
N LEU A 57 -7.10 -9.38 8.15
CA LEU A 57 -5.95 -9.45 7.27
C LEU A 57 -4.72 -9.79 8.09
N GLU A 58 -3.76 -10.38 7.43
CA GLU A 58 -2.49 -10.69 8.05
C GLU A 58 -1.54 -9.54 7.84
N ALA A 59 -0.61 -9.39 8.73
CA ALA A 59 0.38 -8.34 8.62
C ALA A 59 1.70 -8.82 9.14
N THR A 60 2.75 -8.25 8.58
CA THR A 60 4.11 -8.50 9.05
C THR A 60 4.63 -7.20 9.62
N LEU A 61 5.20 -7.28 10.80
CA LEU A 61 5.79 -6.12 11.42
C LEU A 61 7.28 -6.34 11.49
N TYR A 62 8.04 -5.36 11.08
CA TYR A 62 9.48 -5.46 11.20
C TYR A 62 10.07 -4.11 11.57
N ASP A 63 11.22 -4.16 12.19
CA ASP A 63 11.88 -2.95 12.62
C ASP A 63 12.56 -2.29 11.44
N SER A 64 12.56 -0.99 11.45
CA SER A 64 13.22 -0.23 10.42
C SER A 64 13.75 1.06 11.03
N ARG A 65 14.59 1.73 10.31
CA ARG A 65 15.12 3.01 10.74
C ARG A 65 15.07 3.93 9.55
N GLY A 66 14.80 5.16 9.81
CA GLY A 66 14.72 6.08 8.71
C GLY A 66 14.73 7.53 9.15
N TYR A 67 14.87 8.36 8.14
CA TYR A 67 14.81 9.77 8.33
C TYR A 67 13.53 10.18 7.66
N GLY A 68 12.90 11.16 8.16
CA GLY A 68 11.69 11.66 7.55
C GLY A 68 11.48 13.10 7.89
N LYS A 69 10.50 13.67 7.27
CA LYS A 69 10.12 15.03 7.56
C LYS A 69 9.39 15.13 8.89
N GLU A 70 8.97 14.00 9.42
CA GLU A 70 8.35 14.01 10.70
C GLU A 70 9.36 14.48 11.70
N ARG A 71 8.95 15.40 12.51
CA ARG A 71 9.84 15.89 13.51
C ARG A 71 10.11 14.78 14.46
N GLN A 72 11.31 14.33 14.50
CA GLN A 72 11.68 13.32 15.44
C GLN A 72 12.01 13.96 16.74
N MET A 73 11.39 13.46 17.76
CA MET A 73 11.72 13.93 19.07
C MET A 73 13.00 13.28 19.45
N ILE A 74 14.05 13.97 19.30
CA ILE A 74 15.32 13.46 19.72
C ILE A 74 15.37 13.72 21.19
N THR A 75 15.05 12.71 21.93
CA THR A 75 15.09 12.90 23.35
C THR A 75 16.52 12.81 23.78
N GLY A 76 16.75 13.35 24.85
CA GLY A 76 18.03 13.24 25.46
C GLY A 76 19.07 14.16 24.93
N GLY A 77 19.31 14.34 23.95
CA GLY A 77 20.37 15.14 23.59
C GLY A 77 20.03 16.33 22.76
N GLY A 78 18.88 16.72 22.93
CA GLY A 78 18.42 17.68 22.03
C GLY A 78 19.09 18.99 21.95
N ARG A 79 19.73 19.45 23.01
CA ARG A 79 20.13 20.72 23.02
C ARG A 79 21.16 20.94 22.09
N GLY A 80 21.75 21.49 21.83
CA GLY A 80 22.78 21.86 20.96
C GLY A 80 23.19 20.86 19.93
N THR A 81 22.96 19.66 20.22
CA THR A 81 23.40 18.63 19.35
C THR A 81 22.31 18.17 18.41
N GLY A 82 21.20 18.79 18.47
CA GLY A 82 20.09 18.32 17.68
C GLY A 82 20.35 18.27 16.19
N ARG A 83 21.41 18.86 15.79
CA ARG A 83 21.64 18.87 14.39
C ARG A 83 22.12 17.53 13.88
N ILE A 84 22.55 16.66 14.69
CA ILE A 84 22.94 15.35 14.22
C ILE A 84 21.69 14.54 14.12
N GLU A 85 21.27 14.29 12.91
CA GLU A 85 20.05 13.54 12.70
C GLU A 85 20.40 12.09 12.63
N LEU A 86 20.05 11.37 13.65
CA LEU A 86 20.19 9.93 13.64
C LEU A 86 18.91 9.31 13.12
N PRO A 87 19.02 8.21 12.42
CA PRO A 87 17.80 7.54 11.97
C PRO A 87 16.98 7.15 13.18
N SER A 88 15.72 7.42 13.14
CA SER A 88 14.85 7.04 14.25
C SER A 88 14.38 5.64 14.06
N THR A 89 14.11 4.99 15.16
CA THR A 89 13.52 3.66 15.14
C THR A 89 12.10 3.80 14.65
N ARG A 90 11.77 3.00 13.68
CA ARG A 90 10.41 2.97 13.15
C ARG A 90 10.02 1.53 12.99
N HIS A 91 8.75 1.32 12.88
CA HIS A 91 8.25 0.00 12.55
C HIS A 91 7.58 0.09 11.21
N THR A 92 7.77 -0.92 10.44
CA THR A 92 7.07 -1.03 9.16
C THR A 92 6.06 -2.16 9.30
N VAL A 93 4.82 -1.81 9.04
CA VAL A 93 3.74 -2.79 9.05
C VAL A 93 3.38 -3.04 7.61
N MET A 94 3.47 -4.28 7.19
CA MET A 94 3.21 -4.62 5.80
C MET A 94 2.07 -5.61 5.73
N THR A 95 1.16 -5.36 4.82
CA THR A 95 0.07 -6.29 4.56
C THR A 95 -0.14 -6.34 3.05
N ILE A 96 -0.71 -7.44 2.60
CA ILE A 96 -1.03 -7.60 1.19
C ILE A 96 -2.53 -7.76 1.10
N VAL A 97 -3.13 -6.94 0.27
CA VAL A 97 -4.59 -6.89 0.18
C VAL A 97 -5.02 -7.01 -1.27
N ASP A 98 -6.23 -7.48 -1.45
CA ASP A 98 -6.82 -7.45 -2.77
C ASP A 98 -7.09 -6.02 -3.17
N SER A 99 -6.94 -5.75 -4.44
CA SER A 99 -7.09 -4.39 -4.95
C SER A 99 -8.42 -3.76 -4.54
N HIS A 100 -9.48 -4.54 -4.53
CA HIS A 100 -10.78 -3.97 -4.23
C HIS A 100 -10.94 -3.62 -2.75
N ARG A 101 -10.06 -4.10 -1.89
CA ARG A 101 -10.12 -3.76 -0.47
C ARG A 101 -9.14 -2.67 -0.08
N LEU A 102 -8.33 -2.23 -1.03
CA LEU A 102 -7.25 -1.29 -0.73
C LEU A 102 -7.76 -0.01 -0.08
N LYS A 103 -8.81 0.55 -0.64
CA LYS A 103 -9.34 1.80 -0.15
C LYS A 103 -9.80 1.70 1.31
N ASP A 104 -10.47 0.61 1.64
CA ASP A 104 -10.94 0.40 2.99
C ASP A 104 -9.79 0.21 3.96
N VAL A 105 -8.76 -0.48 3.51
CA VAL A 105 -7.60 -0.70 4.36
C VAL A 105 -6.88 0.63 4.63
N ILE A 106 -6.71 1.44 3.61
CA ILE A 106 -6.07 2.73 3.78
C ILE A 106 -6.89 3.61 4.73
N THR A 107 -8.20 3.58 4.58
CA THR A 107 -9.07 4.35 5.47
C THR A 107 -8.93 3.89 6.92
N ALA A 108 -8.90 2.58 7.13
CA ALA A 108 -8.74 2.05 8.48
C ALA A 108 -7.39 2.43 9.08
N ILE A 109 -6.35 2.40 8.29
CA ILE A 109 -5.03 2.76 8.77
C ILE A 109 -4.97 4.25 9.09
N LYS A 110 -5.54 5.07 8.24
CA LYS A 110 -5.56 6.50 8.50
C LYS A 110 -6.34 6.85 9.75
N ALA A 111 -7.33 6.06 10.07
CA ALA A 111 -8.14 6.31 11.26
C ALA A 111 -7.34 6.15 12.55
N THR A 112 -6.17 5.52 12.48
CA THR A 112 -5.31 5.42 13.65
C THR A 112 -4.55 6.71 13.91
N THR A 113 -4.60 7.64 12.97
CA THR A 113 -3.90 8.90 13.09
C THR A 113 -4.81 9.93 13.72
N SER A 114 -4.29 10.73 14.61
CA SER A 114 -5.06 11.80 15.21
C SER A 114 -4.25 13.07 15.11
N LYS A 115 -4.87 14.18 15.47
CA LYS A 115 -4.16 15.45 15.48
C LYS A 115 -3.02 15.40 16.46
N GLU A 116 -3.19 14.67 17.53
CA GLU A 116 -2.16 14.56 18.54
C GLU A 116 -1.05 13.62 18.12
N ARG A 117 -1.32 12.72 17.23
CA ARG A 117 -0.33 11.77 16.77
C ARG A 117 -0.35 11.69 15.27
N PRO A 118 0.04 12.77 14.63
CA PRO A 118 0.07 12.74 13.19
C PRO A 118 1.29 11.98 12.73
N GLY A 119 1.35 11.70 11.50
CA GLY A 119 2.54 11.14 10.93
C GLY A 119 2.39 9.72 10.52
N GLY A 120 3.37 9.27 9.81
CA GLY A 120 3.35 7.98 9.18
C GLY A 120 3.16 8.14 7.69
N VAL A 121 3.63 7.16 6.97
CA VAL A 121 3.54 7.16 5.53
C VAL A 121 3.01 5.81 5.11
N ILE A 122 2.06 5.83 4.21
CA ILE A 122 1.52 4.61 3.62
C ILE A 122 2.02 4.54 2.20
N ALA A 123 2.73 3.49 1.87
CA ALA A 123 3.21 3.26 0.52
C ALA A 123 2.48 2.06 -0.05
N VAL A 124 2.03 2.18 -1.28
CA VAL A 124 1.29 1.10 -1.92
C VAL A 124 2.02 0.75 -3.19
N SER A 125 2.21 -0.53 -3.41
CA SER A 125 2.84 -1.00 -4.63
C SER A 125 2.09 -2.22 -5.14
N PRO A 126 2.15 -2.45 -6.44
CA PRO A 126 1.51 -3.65 -6.98
C PRO A 126 2.33 -4.89 -6.69
N ILE A 127 1.66 -6.00 -6.57
CA ILE A 127 2.29 -7.30 -6.44
C ILE A 127 2.09 -8.01 -7.76
N GLU A 128 3.17 -8.37 -8.42
CA GLU A 128 3.05 -9.07 -9.67
C GLU A 128 2.64 -10.52 -9.47
N ASP A 129 3.13 -11.13 -8.44
CA ASP A 129 2.84 -12.53 -8.20
C ASP A 129 2.99 -12.82 -6.72
N LEU A 130 2.15 -13.71 -6.23
CA LEU A 130 2.19 -14.12 -4.85
C LEU A 130 2.08 -15.63 -4.85
N VAL A 131 3.15 -16.28 -4.45
CA VAL A 131 3.22 -17.74 -4.53
C VAL A 131 3.29 -18.30 -3.12
N ASN A 132 2.38 -19.18 -2.80
CA ASN A 132 2.40 -19.85 -1.51
C ASN A 132 3.32 -21.06 -1.60
N MET A 133 4.03 -21.28 -0.53
CA MET A 133 4.93 -22.43 -0.47
C MET A 133 4.25 -23.64 0.15
#